data_3dd04bff765b12b75554577e8f2c3306
#
_entry.id   3dd04bff765b12b75554577e8f2c3306
#
_cell.length_a   1.000
_cell.length_b   1.000
_cell.length_c   1.000
_cell.angle_alpha   90.00
_cell.angle_beta   90.00
_cell.angle_gamma   90.00
#
_symmetry.space_group_name_H-M   'P 1'
#
loop_
_entity.id
_entity.type
_entity.pdbx_description
1 polymer ?
#
loop_
_entity_poly.entity_id
_entity_poly.type
_entity_poly.pdbx_seq_one_letter_code
_entity_poly.pdbx_strand_id
1 'polypeptide(L)'
;MGRSITCLILTAAIAISSSNVCAEGKWETNAASEQAASMGLTWLANNQGKEGNWETQDLGLVSVGALAFLSAGNTPETGKYRENVRRALDYVLANAKPSGMLNITGDRRDMYNHGLATFVLTQAYGMSNDKRLGRTLRKAVKLIIDVQCKDGGWDYVGARQDKGHDLSLAVMQAKALRGSMDIGIHIPRETVALAVKSVQGYYRSKRGKADDLATRYGWREEDARYPGRFTYNGGNGTTAMAAAGAVCLQEFGKYDDYRIRRSINGVLEDIETRMKIEPGRVPFDAYTMYYVSQALYQVGGKAWQDGYPKIRKALVDSQALKSKSSTVGDESNGSWGGKRVGGKSGQMFGTAVAVFTLNIPNRFLPILQEGKTSGRRRSIRRASNPTPVGGKVKVVMKDVNEPDASDKGAGKKDSPVRLAVKSSRAATSDGHSKNRKALTE
;
A
#
# COMPACT_ATOMS: atom_id res chain seq x y z
N MET A 1 63.69 -38.52 39.77
CA MET A 1 62.91 -39.22 38.73
C MET A 1 61.55 -38.50 38.54
N GLY A 2 61.52 -37.53 37.63
CA GLY A 2 60.37 -36.73 37.31
C GLY A 2 59.76 -37.23 36.02
N ARG A 3 58.45 -37.59 36.02
CA ARG A 3 57.70 -37.91 34.81
C ARG A 3 56.88 -36.69 34.39
N SER A 4 57.31 -36.07 33.31
CA SER A 4 56.52 -35.06 32.62
C SER A 4 55.34 -35.73 31.89
N ILE A 5 54.10 -35.30 32.19
CA ILE A 5 52.87 -35.68 31.46
C ILE A 5 52.63 -34.59 30.45
N THR A 6 52.88 -34.90 29.19
CA THR A 6 52.53 -34.03 28.05
C THR A 6 51.07 -34.19 27.72
N CYS A 7 50.27 -33.15 27.97
CA CYS A 7 48.86 -33.10 27.62
C CYS A 7 48.71 -32.72 26.14
N LEU A 8 48.33 -33.68 25.30
CA LEU A 8 48.00 -33.44 23.88
C LEU A 8 46.63 -32.85 23.81
N ILE A 9 46.52 -31.56 23.51
CA ILE A 9 45.25 -30.91 23.18
C ILE A 9 44.93 -31.22 21.74
N LEU A 10 43.96 -32.11 21.54
CA LEU A 10 43.38 -32.43 20.24
C LEU A 10 42.36 -31.33 19.88
N THR A 11 42.79 -30.36 19.10
CA THR A 11 41.86 -29.37 18.49
C THR A 11 41.09 -30.02 17.34
N ALA A 12 39.88 -30.49 17.64
CA ALA A 12 38.94 -30.90 16.62
C ALA A 12 38.46 -29.63 15.89
N ALA A 13 38.93 -29.40 14.68
CA ALA A 13 38.40 -28.43 13.76
C ALA A 13 36.99 -28.94 13.33
N ILE A 14 35.94 -28.39 13.94
CA ILE A 14 34.57 -28.54 13.45
C ILE A 14 34.51 -27.73 12.16
N ALA A 15 34.64 -28.39 11.02
CA ALA A 15 34.27 -27.86 9.72
C ALA A 15 32.75 -27.65 9.76
N ILE A 16 32.34 -26.42 10.12
CA ILE A 16 30.96 -25.98 9.91
C ILE A 16 30.81 -25.95 8.40
N SER A 17 30.25 -27.02 7.88
CA SER A 17 29.67 -27.02 6.54
C SER A 17 28.65 -25.89 6.53
N SER A 18 29.02 -24.75 5.96
CA SER A 18 28.11 -23.70 5.57
C SER A 18 27.22 -24.27 4.47
N SER A 19 26.27 -25.11 4.89
CA SER A 19 25.18 -25.55 4.04
C SER A 19 24.43 -24.29 3.57
N ASN A 20 24.38 -24.14 2.28
CA ASN A 20 23.72 -23.14 1.47
C ASN A 20 22.28 -22.81 1.92
N VAL A 21 22.12 -22.09 3.03
CA VAL A 21 20.83 -21.51 3.46
C VAL A 21 20.54 -20.18 2.74
N CYS A 22 21.43 -19.74 1.85
CA CYS A 22 21.32 -18.47 1.13
C CYS A 22 20.63 -18.55 -0.25
N ALA A 23 19.99 -19.67 -0.64
CA ALA A 23 19.43 -19.79 -1.97
C ALA A 23 17.98 -19.26 -2.14
N GLU A 24 17.24 -19.02 -1.06
CA GLU A 24 15.81 -18.70 -1.14
C GLU A 24 15.48 -17.20 -1.38
N GLY A 25 16.43 -16.29 -1.33
CA GLY A 25 16.17 -14.86 -1.55
C GLY A 25 16.78 -14.28 -2.84
N LYS A 26 17.69 -14.99 -3.49
CA LYS A 26 18.45 -14.46 -4.63
C LYS A 26 17.63 -14.25 -5.92
N TRP A 27 16.49 -14.90 -6.06
CA TRP A 27 15.62 -14.75 -7.22
C TRP A 27 14.71 -13.50 -7.13
N GLU A 28 14.47 -12.97 -5.93
CA GLU A 28 13.59 -11.81 -5.73
C GLU A 28 14.27 -10.50 -6.16
N THR A 29 15.58 -10.36 -5.96
CA THR A 29 16.35 -9.19 -6.36
C THR A 29 17.56 -9.57 -7.21
N ASN A 30 18.10 -8.63 -7.96
CA ASN A 30 19.38 -8.73 -8.65
C ASN A 30 19.99 -7.32 -8.82
N ALA A 31 21.27 -7.27 -9.21
CA ALA A 31 22.00 -6.00 -9.37
C ALA A 31 21.28 -5.02 -10.30
N ALA A 32 20.64 -5.48 -11.38
CA ALA A 32 19.90 -4.62 -12.30
C ALA A 32 18.66 -4.01 -11.64
N SER A 33 17.89 -4.79 -10.85
CA SER A 33 16.71 -4.27 -10.12
C SER A 33 17.09 -3.33 -8.99
N GLU A 34 18.19 -3.58 -8.31
CA GLU A 34 18.72 -2.70 -7.25
C GLU A 34 19.22 -1.38 -7.85
N GLN A 35 19.93 -1.44 -8.97
CA GLN A 35 20.36 -0.26 -9.70
C GLN A 35 19.16 0.55 -10.20
N ALA A 36 18.17 -0.10 -10.80
CA ALA A 36 16.96 0.56 -11.29
C ALA A 36 16.21 1.27 -10.14
N ALA A 37 16.02 0.60 -8.99
CA ALA A 37 15.41 1.22 -7.82
C ALA A 37 16.23 2.42 -7.30
N SER A 38 17.56 2.31 -7.25
CA SER A 38 18.47 3.40 -6.84
C SER A 38 18.38 4.61 -7.77
N MET A 39 18.31 4.39 -9.08
CA MET A 39 18.13 5.48 -10.06
C MET A 39 16.77 6.17 -9.90
N GLY A 40 15.70 5.38 -9.68
CA GLY A 40 14.37 5.93 -9.41
C GLY A 40 14.31 6.76 -8.12
N LEU A 41 14.96 6.31 -7.04
CA LEU A 41 15.08 7.09 -5.81
C LEU A 41 15.85 8.40 -6.03
N THR A 42 16.93 8.35 -6.82
CA THR A 42 17.71 9.55 -7.17
C THR A 42 16.84 10.53 -7.97
N TRP A 43 16.08 10.04 -8.94
CA TRP A 43 15.16 10.87 -9.70
C TRP A 43 14.10 11.52 -8.80
N LEU A 44 13.45 10.74 -7.91
CA LEU A 44 12.47 11.28 -6.95
C LEU A 44 13.08 12.34 -6.05
N ALA A 45 14.31 12.15 -5.58
CA ALA A 45 14.99 13.11 -4.71
C ALA A 45 15.31 14.43 -5.43
N ASN A 46 15.79 14.34 -6.68
CA ASN A 46 16.15 15.51 -7.50
C ASN A 46 14.93 16.32 -7.93
N ASN A 47 13.76 15.67 -8.07
CA ASN A 47 12.51 16.31 -8.48
C ASN A 47 11.59 16.66 -7.30
N GLN A 48 12.04 16.47 -6.06
CA GLN A 48 11.28 16.91 -4.89
C GLN A 48 11.43 18.42 -4.67
N GLY A 49 10.30 19.12 -4.58
CA GLY A 49 10.27 20.55 -4.29
C GLY A 49 10.83 20.89 -2.90
N LYS A 50 11.15 22.16 -2.69
CA LYS A 50 11.71 22.66 -1.43
C LYS A 50 10.78 22.41 -0.24
N GLU A 51 9.47 22.47 -0.46
CA GLU A 51 8.44 22.20 0.57
C GLU A 51 8.26 20.72 0.88
N GLY A 52 8.85 19.81 0.09
CA GLY A 52 8.75 18.37 0.30
C GLY A 52 7.73 17.66 -0.60
N ASN A 53 7.00 18.38 -1.42
CA ASN A 53 6.08 17.85 -2.43
C ASN A 53 6.77 17.65 -3.80
N TRP A 54 6.00 17.23 -4.81
CA TRP A 54 6.44 17.06 -6.21
C TRP A 54 5.51 17.84 -7.15
N GLU A 55 5.50 19.18 -7.02
CA GLU A 55 4.62 20.08 -7.80
C GLU A 55 3.12 19.70 -7.69
N THR A 56 2.73 19.15 -6.54
CA THR A 56 1.38 18.72 -6.27
C THR A 56 0.97 19.06 -4.84
N GLN A 57 -0.29 19.46 -4.67
CA GLN A 57 -0.92 19.61 -3.36
C GLN A 57 -1.65 18.34 -2.91
N ASP A 58 -1.67 17.28 -3.73
CA ASP A 58 -2.30 16.00 -3.39
C ASP A 58 -1.48 15.27 -2.33
N LEU A 59 -1.96 15.27 -1.07
CA LEU A 59 -1.27 14.65 0.06
C LEU A 59 -1.11 13.12 -0.13
N GLY A 60 -2.00 12.47 -0.86
CA GLY A 60 -1.86 11.07 -1.23
C GLY A 60 -0.66 10.84 -2.14
N LEU A 61 -0.46 11.71 -3.15
CA LEU A 61 0.72 11.63 -4.03
C LEU A 61 2.02 11.91 -3.28
N VAL A 62 2.07 12.98 -2.49
CA VAL A 62 3.24 13.28 -1.65
C VAL A 62 3.59 12.11 -0.76
N SER A 63 2.57 11.46 -0.17
CA SER A 63 2.76 10.27 0.65
C SER A 63 3.32 9.09 -0.14
N VAL A 64 2.87 8.86 -1.39
CA VAL A 64 3.43 7.79 -2.25
C VAL A 64 4.90 8.05 -2.57
N GLY A 65 5.30 9.31 -2.78
CA GLY A 65 6.72 9.68 -2.91
C GLY A 65 7.52 9.30 -1.65
N ALA A 66 7.00 9.62 -0.46
CA ALA A 66 7.62 9.20 0.80
C ALA A 66 7.67 7.67 0.92
N LEU A 67 6.61 6.95 0.51
CA LEU A 67 6.54 5.48 0.54
C LEU A 67 7.68 4.84 -0.26
N ALA A 68 8.04 5.41 -1.42
CA ALA A 68 9.15 4.92 -2.23
C ALA A 68 10.48 4.94 -1.43
N PHE A 69 10.78 6.03 -0.75
CA PHE A 69 11.98 6.12 0.09
C PHE A 69 11.91 5.19 1.30
N LEU A 70 10.77 5.12 1.98
CA LEU A 70 10.55 4.23 3.13
C LEU A 70 10.71 2.76 2.72
N SER A 71 10.22 2.37 1.54
CA SER A 71 10.33 1.00 1.03
C SER A 71 11.79 0.58 0.77
N ALA A 72 12.67 1.54 0.56
CA ALA A 72 14.12 1.34 0.43
C ALA A 72 14.88 1.48 1.77
N GLY A 73 14.18 1.51 2.90
CA GLY A 73 14.77 1.55 4.25
C GLY A 73 15.19 2.94 4.71
N ASN A 74 14.86 4.02 3.97
CA ASN A 74 15.12 5.37 4.46
C ASN A 74 14.00 5.80 5.42
N THR A 75 14.37 6.43 6.52
CA THR A 75 13.45 6.98 7.52
C THR A 75 13.69 8.47 7.71
N PRO A 76 12.88 9.20 8.48
CA PRO A 76 13.18 10.60 8.79
C PRO A 76 14.51 10.81 9.52
N GLU A 77 15.02 9.76 10.20
CA GLU A 77 16.25 9.83 10.99
C GLU A 77 17.46 9.22 10.25
N THR A 78 17.26 8.22 9.41
CA THR A 78 18.35 7.40 8.85
C THR A 78 18.23 7.21 7.33
N GLY A 79 19.35 6.87 6.70
CA GLY A 79 19.45 6.58 5.28
C GLY A 79 19.85 7.78 4.43
N LYS A 80 20.25 7.50 3.19
CA LYS A 80 20.72 8.50 2.22
C LYS A 80 19.68 9.59 1.95
N TYR A 81 18.39 9.21 1.94
CA TYR A 81 17.27 10.08 1.59
C TYR A 81 16.44 10.49 2.81
N ARG A 82 17.01 10.44 4.02
CA ARG A 82 16.32 10.84 5.26
C ARG A 82 15.66 12.22 5.16
N GLU A 83 16.35 13.18 4.55
CA GLU A 83 15.86 14.54 4.41
C GLU A 83 14.67 14.64 3.45
N ASN A 84 14.68 13.85 2.38
CA ASN A 84 13.56 13.77 1.45
C ASN A 84 12.32 13.16 2.15
N VAL A 85 12.51 12.10 2.93
CA VAL A 85 11.43 11.52 3.74
C VAL A 85 10.89 12.55 4.73
N ARG A 86 11.77 13.20 5.49
CA ARG A 86 11.39 14.19 6.50
C ARG A 86 10.55 15.32 5.88
N ARG A 87 11.02 15.93 4.80
CA ARG A 87 10.30 17.03 4.12
C ARG A 87 8.94 16.58 3.59
N ALA A 88 8.83 15.40 3.00
CA ALA A 88 7.55 14.89 2.52
C ALA A 88 6.56 14.66 3.67
N LEU A 89 7.01 14.08 4.79
CA LEU A 89 6.17 13.89 5.98
C LEU A 89 5.80 15.23 6.63
N ASP A 90 6.73 16.17 6.73
CA ASP A 90 6.48 17.51 7.26
C ASP A 90 5.41 18.24 6.42
N TYR A 91 5.48 18.12 5.08
CA TYR A 91 4.46 18.67 4.19
C TYR A 91 3.07 18.09 4.47
N VAL A 92 2.97 16.77 4.62
CA VAL A 92 1.69 16.11 4.93
C VAL A 92 1.17 16.54 6.31
N LEU A 93 2.04 16.59 7.32
CA LEU A 93 1.67 16.99 8.69
C LEU A 93 1.22 18.46 8.77
N ALA A 94 1.92 19.36 8.07
CA ALA A 94 1.58 20.79 8.04
C ALA A 94 0.23 21.06 7.38
N ASN A 95 -0.18 20.22 6.44
CA ASN A 95 -1.43 20.34 5.72
C ASN A 95 -2.56 19.43 6.25
N ALA A 96 -2.35 18.75 7.37
CA ALA A 96 -3.40 17.97 8.03
C ALA A 96 -4.47 18.90 8.62
N LYS A 97 -5.75 18.66 8.30
CA LYS A 97 -6.86 19.47 8.81
C LYS A 97 -7.11 19.17 10.29
N PRO A 98 -7.66 20.12 11.07
CA PRO A 98 -8.01 19.91 12.48
C PRO A 98 -8.94 18.70 12.71
N SER A 99 -9.82 18.39 11.74
CA SER A 99 -10.70 17.22 11.74
C SER A 99 -9.96 15.87 11.64
N GLY A 100 -8.66 15.89 11.34
CA GLY A 100 -7.88 14.68 11.03
C GLY A 100 -7.83 14.35 9.53
N MET A 101 -8.56 15.07 8.68
CA MET A 101 -8.55 14.84 7.21
C MET A 101 -7.18 15.15 6.62
N LEU A 102 -6.61 14.18 5.91
CA LEU A 102 -5.35 14.29 5.16
C LEU A 102 -5.64 14.47 3.67
N ASN A 103 -6.36 15.53 3.35
CA ASN A 103 -6.57 16.00 1.99
C ASN A 103 -6.88 17.49 1.97
N ILE A 104 -6.26 18.22 1.04
CA ILE A 104 -6.44 19.66 0.82
C ILE A 104 -6.86 19.98 -0.62
N THR A 105 -6.89 19.00 -1.52
CA THR A 105 -7.40 19.19 -2.88
C THR A 105 -8.92 19.27 -2.88
N GLY A 106 -9.49 20.12 -3.70
CA GLY A 106 -10.95 20.27 -3.84
C GLY A 106 -11.58 19.30 -4.84
N ASP A 107 -10.93 18.20 -5.17
CA ASP A 107 -11.28 17.30 -6.27
C ASP A 107 -12.28 16.19 -5.89
N ARG A 108 -12.94 16.30 -4.76
CA ARG A 108 -13.90 15.32 -4.21
C ARG A 108 -13.32 13.92 -3.96
N ARG A 109 -12.01 13.80 -3.75
CA ARG A 109 -11.32 12.53 -3.43
C ARG A 109 -10.82 12.50 -1.99
N ASP A 110 -11.51 13.18 -1.12
CA ASP A 110 -11.09 13.35 0.28
C ASP A 110 -10.64 12.04 0.91
N MET A 111 -11.52 11.04 0.95
CA MET A 111 -11.23 9.79 1.63
C MET A 111 -10.21 8.91 0.87
N TYR A 112 -10.10 9.04 -0.46
CA TYR A 112 -9.08 8.31 -1.21
C TYR A 112 -7.67 8.77 -0.80
N ASN A 113 -7.41 10.07 -0.88
CA ASN A 113 -6.14 10.67 -0.51
C ASN A 113 -5.86 10.50 0.98
N HIS A 114 -6.88 10.66 1.82
CA HIS A 114 -6.82 10.46 3.25
C HIS A 114 -6.38 9.05 3.66
N GLY A 115 -7.01 8.01 3.09
CA GLY A 115 -6.64 6.63 3.37
C GLY A 115 -5.22 6.32 2.95
N LEU A 116 -4.81 6.76 1.75
CA LEU A 116 -3.46 6.57 1.23
C LEU A 116 -2.40 7.28 2.08
N ALA A 117 -2.63 8.56 2.42
CA ALA A 117 -1.73 9.31 3.30
C ALA A 117 -1.66 8.70 4.71
N THR A 118 -2.80 8.33 5.30
CA THR A 118 -2.84 7.66 6.60
C THR A 118 -2.02 6.37 6.59
N PHE A 119 -2.18 5.54 5.57
CA PHE A 119 -1.39 4.32 5.41
C PHE A 119 0.12 4.61 5.43
N VAL A 120 0.58 5.57 4.62
CA VAL A 120 2.02 5.89 4.55
C VAL A 120 2.54 6.45 5.87
N LEU A 121 1.76 7.30 6.55
CA LEU A 121 2.13 7.79 7.87
C LEU A 121 2.25 6.65 8.90
N THR A 122 1.43 5.58 8.81
CA THR A 122 1.58 4.41 9.70
C THR A 122 2.90 3.69 9.44
N GLN A 123 3.32 3.56 8.18
CA GLN A 123 4.61 2.95 7.83
C GLN A 123 5.76 3.79 8.38
N ALA A 124 5.72 5.10 8.15
CA ALA A 124 6.73 6.03 8.67
C ALA A 124 6.82 5.99 10.20
N TYR A 125 5.66 5.97 10.89
CA TYR A 125 5.61 5.88 12.36
C TYR A 125 6.22 4.55 12.88
N GLY A 126 5.89 3.43 12.23
CA GLY A 126 6.44 2.12 12.61
C GLY A 126 7.95 1.99 12.38
N MET A 127 8.53 2.84 11.51
CA MET A 127 9.97 2.86 11.18
C MET A 127 10.73 3.98 11.88
N SER A 128 10.07 4.86 12.63
CA SER A 128 10.66 6.07 13.21
C SER A 128 10.23 6.30 14.67
N ASN A 129 10.81 7.33 15.30
CA ASN A 129 10.43 7.77 16.64
C ASN A 129 9.66 9.10 16.64
N ASP A 130 9.14 9.55 15.48
CA ASP A 130 8.48 10.84 15.35
C ASP A 130 7.08 10.85 16.01
N LYS A 131 7.03 11.41 17.23
CA LYS A 131 5.77 11.51 18.01
C LYS A 131 4.70 12.37 17.33
N ARG A 132 5.07 13.28 16.41
CA ARG A 132 4.10 14.13 15.69
C ARG A 132 3.19 13.27 14.82
N LEU A 133 3.74 12.23 14.19
CA LEU A 133 2.98 11.26 13.37
C LEU A 133 1.88 10.59 14.20
N GLY A 134 2.17 10.17 15.43
CA GLY A 134 1.20 9.49 16.30
C GLY A 134 -0.03 10.34 16.63
N ARG A 135 0.13 11.66 16.87
CA ARG A 135 -1.01 12.57 17.12
C ARG A 135 -1.89 12.72 15.88
N THR A 136 -1.28 12.92 14.71
CA THR A 136 -2.00 13.03 13.43
C THR A 136 -2.72 11.73 13.09
N LEU A 137 -2.05 10.58 13.26
CA LEU A 137 -2.61 9.27 13.00
C LEU A 137 -3.84 8.96 13.85
N ARG A 138 -3.84 9.28 15.15
CA ARG A 138 -5.03 9.06 15.99
C ARG A 138 -6.26 9.79 15.45
N LYS A 139 -6.10 11.05 15.01
CA LYS A 139 -7.20 11.82 14.42
C LYS A 139 -7.62 11.27 13.07
N ALA A 140 -6.65 10.93 12.21
CA ALA A 140 -6.91 10.41 10.88
C ALA A 140 -7.64 9.07 10.93
N VAL A 141 -7.19 8.15 11.78
CA VAL A 141 -7.82 6.84 11.97
C VAL A 141 -9.21 6.97 12.59
N LYS A 142 -9.38 7.86 13.57
CA LYS A 142 -10.70 8.14 14.12
C LYS A 142 -11.68 8.58 13.04
N LEU A 143 -11.26 9.46 12.14
CA LEU A 143 -12.10 9.90 11.02
C LEU A 143 -12.48 8.72 10.10
N ILE A 144 -11.55 7.84 9.75
CA ILE A 144 -11.85 6.65 8.95
C ILE A 144 -12.95 5.81 9.61
N ILE A 145 -12.88 5.61 10.92
CA ILE A 145 -13.86 4.81 11.67
C ILE A 145 -15.21 5.55 11.72
N ASP A 146 -15.22 6.83 12.04
CA ASP A 146 -16.44 7.63 12.22
C ASP A 146 -17.28 7.74 10.94
N VAL A 147 -16.62 7.81 9.78
CA VAL A 147 -17.29 7.98 8.47
C VAL A 147 -17.53 6.67 7.72
N GLN A 148 -17.23 5.51 8.33
CA GLN A 148 -17.56 4.22 7.71
C GLN A 148 -19.06 4.15 7.43
N CYS A 149 -19.43 3.82 6.19
CA CYS A 149 -20.80 3.69 5.75
C CYS A 149 -21.54 2.53 6.46
N LYS A 150 -22.87 2.53 6.47
CA LYS A 150 -23.67 1.49 7.14
C LYS A 150 -23.43 0.08 6.56
N ASP A 151 -23.12 -0.01 5.26
CA ASP A 151 -22.77 -1.27 4.59
C ASP A 151 -21.33 -1.73 4.84
N GLY A 152 -20.54 -0.94 5.58
CA GLY A 152 -19.13 -1.22 5.90
C GLY A 152 -18.11 -0.69 4.90
N GLY A 153 -18.54 -0.08 3.79
CA GLY A 153 -17.70 0.63 2.84
C GLY A 153 -17.40 2.07 3.26
N TRP A 154 -16.84 2.85 2.33
CA TRP A 154 -16.59 4.28 2.49
C TRP A 154 -17.01 5.03 1.24
N ASP A 155 -17.37 6.30 1.41
CA ASP A 155 -17.62 7.23 0.31
C ASP A 155 -16.42 8.16 0.10
N TYR A 156 -16.34 8.83 -1.05
CA TYR A 156 -15.28 9.78 -1.36
C TYR A 156 -15.30 11.01 -0.45
N VAL A 157 -16.49 11.41 -0.02
CA VAL A 157 -16.62 12.51 0.96
C VAL A 157 -16.36 12.01 2.37
N GLY A 158 -15.75 12.83 3.21
CA GLY A 158 -15.48 12.51 4.61
C GLY A 158 -16.74 12.57 5.49
N ALA A 159 -17.82 11.90 5.07
CA ALA A 159 -19.10 11.83 5.79
C ALA A 159 -19.68 10.41 5.68
N ARG A 160 -20.34 9.98 6.76
CA ARG A 160 -21.00 8.67 6.82
C ARG A 160 -22.22 8.64 5.90
N GLN A 161 -22.28 7.65 5.01
CA GLN A 161 -23.37 7.38 4.09
C GLN A 161 -24.03 6.03 4.40
N ASP A 162 -25.13 5.71 3.72
CA ASP A 162 -25.77 4.40 3.83
C ASP A 162 -24.92 3.32 3.16
N LYS A 163 -24.28 3.66 2.04
CA LYS A 163 -23.52 2.72 1.21
C LYS A 163 -22.18 3.32 0.78
N GLY A 164 -21.15 2.49 0.79
CA GLY A 164 -19.84 2.81 0.24
C GLY A 164 -19.88 2.93 -1.27
N HIS A 165 -18.96 3.74 -1.82
CA HIS A 165 -18.97 4.07 -3.25
C HIS A 165 -18.38 2.93 -4.10
N ASP A 166 -17.14 2.51 -3.82
CA ASP A 166 -16.44 1.50 -4.62
C ASP A 166 -15.25 0.83 -3.89
N LEU A 167 -14.74 -0.23 -4.50
CA LEU A 167 -13.64 -1.02 -3.96
C LEU A 167 -12.31 -0.26 -3.96
N SER A 168 -12.06 0.64 -4.93
CA SER A 168 -10.79 1.38 -5.00
C SER A 168 -10.61 2.29 -3.80
N LEU A 169 -11.72 2.77 -3.25
CA LEU A 169 -11.75 3.57 -2.04
C LEU A 169 -11.58 2.69 -0.79
N ALA A 170 -12.29 1.53 -0.76
CA ALA A 170 -12.21 0.60 0.35
C ALA A 170 -10.79 0.08 0.61
N VAL A 171 -9.99 -0.16 -0.45
CA VAL A 171 -8.61 -0.66 -0.31
C VAL A 171 -7.69 0.36 0.36
N MET A 172 -7.88 1.66 0.15
CA MET A 172 -7.10 2.70 0.81
C MET A 172 -7.36 2.69 2.32
N GLN A 173 -8.62 2.57 2.73
CA GLN A 173 -8.99 2.50 4.14
C GLN A 173 -8.51 1.18 4.78
N ALA A 174 -8.61 0.05 4.07
CA ALA A 174 -8.12 -1.24 4.56
C ALA A 174 -6.63 -1.19 4.91
N LYS A 175 -5.82 -0.61 4.03
CA LYS A 175 -4.37 -0.43 4.26
C LYS A 175 -4.08 0.53 5.42
N ALA A 176 -4.82 1.63 5.53
CA ALA A 176 -4.70 2.57 6.62
C ALA A 176 -5.06 1.92 7.97
N LEU A 177 -6.16 1.18 8.03
CA LEU A 177 -6.59 0.48 9.23
C LEU A 177 -5.62 -0.64 9.61
N ARG A 178 -5.12 -1.42 8.64
CA ARG A 178 -4.11 -2.45 8.90
C ARG A 178 -2.82 -1.86 9.44
N GLY A 179 -2.25 -0.85 8.78
CA GLY A 179 -1.05 -0.19 9.26
C GLY A 179 -1.23 0.42 10.65
N SER A 180 -2.45 0.90 10.95
CA SER A 180 -2.79 1.42 12.28
C SER A 180 -2.79 0.33 13.35
N MET A 181 -3.33 -0.85 13.05
CA MET A 181 -3.27 -2.01 13.96
C MET A 181 -1.81 -2.46 14.19
N ASP A 182 -0.98 -2.43 13.16
CA ASP A 182 0.43 -2.83 13.25
C ASP A 182 1.25 -1.93 14.17
N ILE A 183 0.85 -0.66 14.33
CA ILE A 183 1.48 0.31 15.23
C ILE A 183 0.76 0.47 16.58
N GLY A 184 -0.21 -0.39 16.90
CA GLY A 184 -0.89 -0.44 18.19
C GLY A 184 -2.12 0.47 18.32
N ILE A 185 -2.60 1.13 17.26
CA ILE A 185 -3.86 1.86 17.30
C ILE A 185 -5.03 0.87 17.28
N HIS A 186 -5.91 0.97 18.27
CA HIS A 186 -7.07 0.11 18.39
C HIS A 186 -8.11 0.41 17.30
N ILE A 187 -8.50 -0.62 16.55
CA ILE A 187 -9.59 -0.58 15.56
C ILE A 187 -10.73 -1.47 16.06
N PRO A 188 -11.97 -0.96 16.16
CA PRO A 188 -13.12 -1.76 16.58
C PRO A 188 -13.30 -3.00 15.68
N ARG A 189 -13.54 -4.14 16.29
CA ARG A 189 -13.75 -5.40 15.54
C ARG A 189 -14.93 -5.32 14.57
N GLU A 190 -15.95 -4.57 14.94
CA GLU A 190 -17.12 -4.32 14.08
C GLU A 190 -16.74 -3.58 12.81
N THR A 191 -15.90 -2.53 12.89
CA THR A 191 -15.39 -1.79 11.73
C THR A 191 -14.72 -2.75 10.73
N VAL A 192 -13.86 -3.64 11.22
CA VAL A 192 -13.18 -4.65 10.38
C VAL A 192 -14.18 -5.64 9.80
N ALA A 193 -15.13 -6.15 10.59
CA ALA A 193 -16.11 -7.13 10.15
C ALA A 193 -17.03 -6.57 9.05
N LEU A 194 -17.52 -5.34 9.22
CA LEU A 194 -18.34 -4.65 8.23
C LEU A 194 -17.54 -4.37 6.94
N ALA A 195 -16.27 -3.92 7.06
CA ALA A 195 -15.40 -3.70 5.91
C ALA A 195 -15.18 -4.99 5.10
N VAL A 196 -14.90 -6.10 5.76
CA VAL A 196 -14.75 -7.41 5.10
C VAL A 196 -16.02 -7.79 4.34
N LYS A 197 -17.19 -7.64 4.97
CA LYS A 197 -18.49 -7.93 4.34
C LYS A 197 -18.72 -7.07 3.10
N SER A 198 -18.45 -5.79 3.20
CA SER A 198 -18.56 -4.83 2.08
C SER A 198 -17.64 -5.24 0.92
N VAL A 199 -16.35 -5.50 1.21
CA VAL A 199 -15.38 -5.92 0.20
C VAL A 199 -15.81 -7.21 -0.49
N GLN A 200 -16.27 -8.21 0.26
CA GLN A 200 -16.76 -9.47 -0.30
C GLN A 200 -17.94 -9.25 -1.26
N GLY A 201 -18.76 -8.23 -1.02
CA GLY A 201 -19.88 -7.83 -1.87
C GLY A 201 -19.50 -7.33 -3.27
N TYR A 202 -18.25 -6.87 -3.46
CA TYR A 202 -17.75 -6.47 -4.80
C TYR A 202 -17.29 -7.65 -5.66
N TYR A 203 -17.22 -8.86 -5.12
CA TYR A 203 -16.80 -10.03 -5.89
C TYR A 203 -17.92 -10.54 -6.78
N ARG A 204 -17.61 -10.83 -8.04
CA ARG A 204 -18.51 -11.45 -9.01
C ARG A 204 -17.88 -12.73 -9.53
N SER A 205 -18.60 -13.84 -9.39
CA SER A 205 -18.17 -15.13 -9.92
C SER A 205 -19.14 -15.64 -10.98
N LYS A 206 -18.59 -16.37 -11.95
CA LYS A 206 -19.37 -17.13 -12.93
C LYS A 206 -18.99 -18.60 -12.78
N ARG A 207 -19.97 -19.50 -12.80
CA ARG A 207 -19.68 -20.94 -12.87
C ARG A 207 -19.03 -21.23 -14.22
N GLY A 208 -17.89 -21.89 -14.21
CA GLY A 208 -17.11 -22.20 -15.40
C GLY A 208 -16.46 -23.57 -15.33
N LYS A 209 -15.63 -23.90 -16.32
CA LYS A 209 -14.74 -25.07 -16.30
C LYS A 209 -13.68 -24.86 -15.25
N ALA A 210 -13.09 -25.96 -14.74
CA ALA A 210 -11.97 -25.90 -13.82
C ALA A 210 -10.82 -25.08 -14.44
N ASP A 211 -10.16 -24.31 -13.60
CA ASP A 211 -9.06 -23.45 -13.98
C ASP A 211 -7.74 -24.19 -13.76
N ASP A 212 -7.01 -24.44 -14.86
CA ASP A 212 -5.72 -25.15 -14.80
C ASP A 212 -4.66 -24.41 -13.97
N LEU A 213 -4.75 -23.07 -13.89
CA LEU A 213 -3.87 -22.29 -13.05
C LEU A 213 -4.11 -22.56 -11.56
N ALA A 214 -5.36 -22.75 -11.13
CA ALA A 214 -5.66 -23.10 -9.75
C ALA A 214 -4.98 -24.41 -9.34
N THR A 215 -5.01 -25.41 -10.22
CA THR A 215 -4.31 -26.68 -10.01
C THR A 215 -2.80 -26.49 -9.95
N ARG A 216 -2.22 -25.66 -10.83
CA ARG A 216 -0.79 -25.32 -10.82
C ARG A 216 -0.32 -24.72 -9.49
N TYR A 217 -1.15 -23.93 -8.85
CA TYR A 217 -0.83 -23.28 -7.57
C TYR A 217 -1.28 -24.08 -6.33
N GLY A 218 -1.75 -25.32 -6.52
CA GLY A 218 -2.14 -26.21 -5.43
C GLY A 218 -3.43 -25.77 -4.72
N TRP A 219 -4.34 -25.11 -5.43
CA TRP A 219 -5.62 -24.68 -4.89
C TRP A 219 -6.67 -25.78 -5.04
N ARG A 220 -7.74 -25.71 -4.21
CA ARG A 220 -8.77 -26.72 -4.24
C ARG A 220 -9.52 -26.69 -5.57
N GLU A 221 -9.89 -27.85 -6.09
CA GLU A 221 -10.65 -27.99 -7.32
C GLU A 221 -11.97 -27.19 -7.32
N GLU A 222 -12.64 -27.15 -6.17
CA GLU A 222 -13.85 -26.33 -5.99
C GLU A 222 -13.61 -24.84 -6.23
N ASP A 223 -12.45 -24.33 -5.80
CA ASP A 223 -12.07 -22.94 -6.02
C ASP A 223 -11.83 -22.67 -7.51
N ALA A 224 -11.33 -23.66 -8.27
CA ALA A 224 -11.11 -23.57 -9.70
C ALA A 224 -12.40 -23.52 -10.53
N ARG A 225 -13.48 -24.16 -10.06
CA ARG A 225 -14.77 -24.26 -10.79
C ARG A 225 -15.57 -22.95 -10.85
N TYR A 226 -15.24 -21.97 -10.04
CA TYR A 226 -15.97 -20.70 -9.94
C TYR A 226 -15.05 -19.51 -10.17
N PRO A 227 -14.51 -19.34 -11.39
CA PRO A 227 -13.68 -18.20 -11.70
C PRO A 227 -14.45 -16.91 -11.44
N GLY A 228 -13.74 -15.89 -11.01
CA GLY A 228 -14.36 -14.60 -10.74
C GLY A 228 -13.31 -13.58 -10.34
N ARG A 229 -13.76 -12.34 -10.29
CA ARG A 229 -12.92 -11.20 -9.93
C ARG A 229 -13.67 -10.22 -9.07
N PHE A 230 -12.95 -9.46 -8.29
CA PHE A 230 -13.49 -8.26 -7.70
C PHE A 230 -13.77 -7.21 -8.79
N THR A 231 -14.80 -6.44 -8.56
CA THR A 231 -15.28 -5.39 -9.45
C THR A 231 -15.11 -4.03 -8.78
N TYR A 232 -15.17 -2.96 -9.55
CA TYR A 232 -15.12 -1.60 -9.03
C TYR A 232 -16.35 -1.30 -8.15
N ASN A 233 -17.54 -1.46 -8.72
CA ASN A 233 -18.82 -1.19 -8.03
C ASN A 233 -19.96 -2.15 -8.45
N GLY A 234 -19.63 -3.37 -8.84
CA GLY A 234 -20.58 -4.41 -9.23
C GLY A 234 -20.65 -4.71 -10.74
N GLY A 235 -19.93 -3.96 -11.58
CA GLY A 235 -19.78 -4.20 -13.02
C GLY A 235 -18.72 -5.28 -13.35
N ASN A 236 -18.03 -5.13 -14.47
CA ASN A 236 -16.97 -6.05 -14.88
C ASN A 236 -15.75 -5.95 -13.97
N GLY A 237 -15.13 -7.10 -13.67
CA GLY A 237 -13.88 -7.16 -12.93
C GLY A 237 -12.69 -6.72 -13.78
N THR A 238 -11.80 -5.90 -13.19
CA THR A 238 -10.53 -5.52 -13.80
C THR A 238 -9.37 -6.13 -13.02
N THR A 239 -8.19 -6.20 -13.61
CA THR A 239 -6.97 -6.68 -12.94
C THR A 239 -6.65 -5.85 -11.70
N ALA A 240 -6.79 -4.52 -11.79
CA ALA A 240 -6.61 -3.63 -10.64
C ALA A 240 -7.54 -3.97 -9.49
N MET A 241 -8.84 -4.16 -9.76
CA MET A 241 -9.83 -4.49 -8.73
C MET A 241 -9.68 -5.91 -8.20
N ALA A 242 -9.31 -6.87 -9.06
CA ALA A 242 -8.98 -8.22 -8.63
C ALA A 242 -7.86 -8.22 -7.59
N ALA A 243 -6.79 -7.48 -7.85
CA ALA A 243 -5.68 -7.33 -6.93
C ALA A 243 -6.08 -6.51 -5.68
N ALA A 244 -6.79 -5.39 -5.84
CA ALA A 244 -7.23 -4.53 -4.73
C ALA A 244 -8.12 -5.27 -3.73
N GLY A 245 -9.10 -6.05 -4.23
CA GLY A 245 -9.97 -6.85 -3.36
C GLY A 245 -9.22 -7.96 -2.61
N ALA A 246 -8.25 -8.60 -3.29
CA ALA A 246 -7.37 -9.56 -2.63
C ALA A 246 -6.56 -8.88 -1.51
N VAL A 247 -5.94 -7.72 -1.78
CA VAL A 247 -5.21 -6.93 -0.78
C VAL A 247 -6.13 -6.57 0.39
N CYS A 248 -7.35 -6.06 0.16
CA CYS A 248 -8.28 -5.73 1.24
C CYS A 248 -8.51 -6.90 2.19
N LEU A 249 -8.81 -8.07 1.65
CA LEU A 249 -9.09 -9.26 2.47
C LEU A 249 -7.85 -9.72 3.24
N GLN A 250 -6.67 -9.63 2.60
CA GLN A 250 -5.39 -9.97 3.23
C GLN A 250 -5.04 -9.00 4.36
N GLU A 251 -5.25 -7.69 4.18
CA GLU A 251 -5.03 -6.68 5.22
C GLU A 251 -5.93 -6.90 6.45
N PHE A 252 -7.11 -7.45 6.25
CA PHE A 252 -8.01 -7.83 7.32
C PHE A 252 -7.83 -9.29 7.82
N GLY A 253 -6.72 -9.94 7.46
CA GLY A 253 -6.37 -11.28 7.94
C GLY A 253 -7.20 -12.42 7.35
N LYS A 254 -7.90 -12.20 6.22
CA LYS A 254 -8.74 -13.19 5.55
C LYS A 254 -7.96 -13.97 4.48
N TYR A 255 -6.76 -14.44 4.80
CA TYR A 255 -5.84 -15.09 3.86
C TYR A 255 -6.40 -16.36 3.20
N ASP A 256 -7.32 -17.07 3.87
CA ASP A 256 -7.95 -18.30 3.37
C ASP A 256 -9.22 -18.05 2.55
N ASP A 257 -9.62 -16.79 2.33
CA ASP A 257 -10.81 -16.47 1.52
C ASP A 257 -10.59 -16.89 0.07
N TYR A 258 -11.47 -17.75 -0.44
CA TYR A 258 -11.38 -18.30 -1.80
C TYR A 258 -11.35 -17.23 -2.90
N ARG A 259 -11.93 -16.05 -2.65
CA ARG A 259 -11.97 -14.94 -3.61
C ARG A 259 -10.58 -14.42 -3.91
N ILE A 260 -9.66 -14.49 -2.93
CA ILE A 260 -8.25 -14.10 -3.12
C ILE A 260 -7.63 -14.99 -4.19
N ARG A 261 -7.70 -16.31 -4.01
CA ARG A 261 -7.04 -17.28 -4.91
C ARG A 261 -7.54 -17.12 -6.35
N ARG A 262 -8.87 -16.99 -6.53
CA ARG A 262 -9.48 -16.81 -7.84
C ARG A 262 -9.09 -15.50 -8.51
N SER A 263 -9.07 -14.43 -7.74
CA SER A 263 -8.63 -13.13 -8.23
C SER A 263 -7.16 -13.16 -8.66
N ILE A 264 -6.30 -13.82 -7.87
CA ILE A 264 -4.88 -13.94 -8.19
C ILE A 264 -4.63 -14.81 -9.43
N ASN A 265 -5.43 -15.86 -9.66
CA ASN A 265 -5.39 -16.61 -10.91
C ASN A 265 -5.59 -15.69 -12.11
N GLY A 266 -6.66 -14.93 -12.10
CA GLY A 266 -6.92 -14.00 -13.18
C GLY A 266 -5.84 -12.93 -13.35
N VAL A 267 -5.21 -12.48 -12.25
CA VAL A 267 -4.07 -11.55 -12.31
C VAL A 267 -2.87 -12.19 -12.99
N LEU A 268 -2.54 -13.44 -12.66
CA LEU A 268 -1.40 -14.16 -13.25
C LEU A 268 -1.63 -14.44 -14.74
N GLU A 269 -2.85 -14.81 -15.13
CA GLU A 269 -3.25 -14.96 -16.52
C GLU A 269 -3.12 -13.65 -17.30
N ASP A 270 -3.55 -12.54 -16.72
CA ASP A 270 -3.43 -11.22 -17.32
C ASP A 270 -1.95 -10.81 -17.50
N ILE A 271 -1.08 -11.11 -16.53
CA ILE A 271 0.38 -10.88 -16.63
C ILE A 271 0.93 -11.67 -17.83
N GLU A 272 0.63 -12.96 -17.92
CA GLU A 272 1.12 -13.82 -19.02
C GLU A 272 0.63 -13.33 -20.38
N THR A 273 -0.64 -13.02 -20.48
CA THR A 273 -1.27 -12.54 -21.71
C THR A 273 -0.67 -11.21 -22.17
N ARG A 274 -0.54 -10.25 -21.28
CA ARG A 274 0.00 -8.95 -21.64
C ARG A 274 1.47 -8.98 -22.02
N MET A 275 2.26 -9.78 -21.33
CA MET A 275 3.68 -9.94 -21.66
C MET A 275 3.91 -10.68 -22.99
N LYS A 276 2.96 -11.52 -23.43
CA LYS A 276 2.99 -12.11 -24.78
C LYS A 276 2.64 -11.09 -25.87
N ILE A 277 1.69 -10.19 -25.59
CA ILE A 277 1.23 -9.17 -26.55
C ILE A 277 2.27 -8.04 -26.69
N GLU A 278 2.84 -7.58 -25.58
CA GLU A 278 3.82 -6.49 -25.54
C GLU A 278 5.08 -6.92 -24.75
N PRO A 279 5.98 -7.70 -25.38
CA PRO A 279 7.23 -8.11 -24.72
C PRO A 279 8.09 -6.91 -24.33
N GLY A 280 8.67 -6.94 -23.13
CA GLY A 280 9.56 -5.88 -22.63
C GLY A 280 8.86 -4.64 -22.08
N ARG A 281 7.53 -4.59 -22.13
CA ARG A 281 6.74 -3.53 -21.47
C ARG A 281 6.20 -3.96 -20.12
N VAL A 282 5.99 -2.99 -19.23
CA VAL A 282 5.28 -3.21 -17.97
C VAL A 282 3.86 -3.67 -18.29
N PRO A 283 3.39 -4.80 -17.72
CA PRO A 283 2.10 -5.38 -18.12
C PRO A 283 0.90 -4.50 -17.78
N PHE A 284 1.04 -3.59 -16.82
CA PHE A 284 -0.04 -2.74 -16.34
C PHE A 284 0.45 -1.31 -16.08
N ASP A 285 -0.51 -0.38 -15.98
CA ASP A 285 -0.23 0.97 -15.49
C ASP A 285 0.19 0.95 -14.01
N ALA A 286 0.77 2.06 -13.53
CA ALA A 286 1.30 2.17 -12.19
C ALA A 286 0.25 1.91 -11.10
N TYR A 287 -1.00 2.33 -11.33
CA TYR A 287 -2.10 2.09 -10.38
C TYR A 287 -2.39 0.59 -10.21
N THR A 288 -2.50 -0.14 -11.31
CA THR A 288 -2.71 -1.59 -11.29
C THR A 288 -1.50 -2.32 -10.70
N MET A 289 -0.27 -1.89 -11.07
CA MET A 289 0.97 -2.45 -10.54
C MET A 289 1.09 -2.31 -9.02
N TYR A 290 0.64 -1.18 -8.47
CA TYR A 290 0.64 -0.93 -7.03
C TYR A 290 -0.11 -2.01 -6.24
N TYR A 291 -1.26 -2.46 -6.74
CA TYR A 291 -2.02 -3.53 -6.07
C TYR A 291 -1.53 -4.93 -6.42
N VAL A 292 -1.23 -5.17 -7.70
CA VAL A 292 -0.79 -6.49 -8.17
C VAL A 292 0.45 -6.96 -7.43
N SER A 293 1.46 -6.10 -7.29
CA SER A 293 2.70 -6.45 -6.60
C SER A 293 2.48 -6.82 -5.13
N GLN A 294 1.61 -6.09 -4.43
CA GLN A 294 1.26 -6.37 -3.04
C GLN A 294 0.42 -7.64 -2.88
N ALA A 295 -0.59 -7.82 -3.75
CA ALA A 295 -1.45 -8.99 -3.72
C ALA A 295 -0.65 -10.28 -3.94
N LEU A 296 0.25 -10.30 -4.93
CA LEU A 296 1.15 -11.43 -5.20
C LEU A 296 2.10 -11.69 -4.03
N TYR A 297 2.70 -10.62 -3.46
CA TYR A 297 3.60 -10.75 -2.32
C TYR A 297 2.89 -11.38 -1.10
N GLN A 298 1.70 -10.90 -0.76
CA GLN A 298 0.95 -11.39 0.40
C GLN A 298 0.40 -12.81 0.21
N VAL A 299 0.07 -13.22 -1.01
CA VAL A 299 -0.25 -14.62 -1.33
C VAL A 299 1.00 -15.49 -1.22
N GLY A 300 2.15 -14.98 -1.67
CA GLY A 300 3.43 -15.66 -1.56
C GLY A 300 3.53 -16.93 -2.40
N GLY A 301 4.43 -17.83 -1.99
CA GLY A 301 4.62 -19.14 -2.59
C GLY A 301 4.84 -19.08 -4.11
N LYS A 302 4.28 -20.06 -4.81
CA LYS A 302 4.47 -20.20 -6.27
C LYS A 302 3.89 -19.02 -7.07
N ALA A 303 2.79 -18.41 -6.61
CA ALA A 303 2.20 -17.24 -7.29
C ALA A 303 3.16 -16.05 -7.30
N TRP A 304 3.85 -15.79 -6.18
CA TRP A 304 4.90 -14.78 -6.10
C TRP A 304 6.12 -15.13 -6.95
N GLN A 305 6.57 -16.38 -6.88
CA GLN A 305 7.73 -16.89 -7.65
C GLN A 305 7.51 -16.82 -9.17
N ASP A 306 6.30 -17.09 -9.64
CA ASP A 306 5.99 -17.05 -11.07
C ASP A 306 5.66 -15.64 -11.58
N GLY A 307 5.03 -14.80 -10.75
CA GLY A 307 4.54 -13.49 -11.15
C GLY A 307 5.58 -12.38 -10.99
N TYR A 308 6.24 -12.30 -9.84
CA TYR A 308 7.11 -11.17 -9.51
C TYR A 308 8.35 -11.03 -10.40
N PRO A 309 9.10 -12.10 -10.77
CA PRO A 309 10.25 -11.96 -11.65
C PRO A 309 9.91 -11.36 -13.02
N LYS A 310 8.72 -11.65 -13.55
CA LYS A 310 8.20 -11.06 -14.78
C LYS A 310 7.99 -9.56 -14.64
N ILE A 311 7.34 -9.16 -13.55
CA ILE A 311 7.11 -7.75 -13.20
C ILE A 311 8.44 -7.01 -13.01
N ARG A 312 9.34 -7.58 -12.21
CA ARG A 312 10.68 -7.02 -11.98
C ARG A 312 11.43 -6.78 -13.27
N LYS A 313 11.49 -7.81 -14.13
CA LYS A 313 12.16 -7.70 -15.45
C LYS A 313 11.54 -6.59 -16.29
N ALA A 314 10.21 -6.54 -16.39
CA ALA A 314 9.52 -5.52 -17.17
C ALA A 314 9.76 -4.10 -16.63
N LEU A 315 9.84 -3.91 -15.31
CA LEU A 315 10.19 -2.64 -14.71
C LEU A 315 11.63 -2.23 -15.05
N VAL A 316 12.59 -3.16 -14.96
CA VAL A 316 13.99 -2.88 -15.31
C VAL A 316 14.12 -2.51 -16.79
N ASP A 317 13.50 -3.29 -17.68
CA ASP A 317 13.57 -3.08 -19.12
C ASP A 317 12.90 -1.78 -19.59
N SER A 318 11.90 -1.28 -18.85
CA SER A 318 11.10 -0.10 -19.22
C SER A 318 11.54 1.20 -18.54
N GLN A 319 12.58 1.17 -17.70
CA GLN A 319 13.09 2.38 -17.06
C GLN A 319 13.65 3.35 -18.09
N ALA A 320 13.31 4.63 -17.97
CA ALA A 320 13.91 5.68 -18.80
C ALA A 320 15.40 5.83 -18.47
N LEU A 321 16.25 5.57 -19.46
CA LEU A 321 17.70 5.69 -19.34
C LEU A 321 18.19 6.76 -20.31
N LYS A 322 19.18 7.53 -19.89
CA LYS A 322 19.84 8.53 -20.74
C LYS A 322 20.50 7.81 -21.92
N SER A 323 20.15 8.22 -23.13
CA SER A 323 20.85 7.77 -24.34
C SER A 323 22.30 8.29 -24.32
N LYS A 324 23.24 7.44 -24.73
CA LYS A 324 24.66 7.84 -24.86
C LYS A 324 24.87 8.98 -25.86
N SER A 325 23.90 9.22 -26.76
CA SER A 325 23.95 10.29 -27.79
C SER A 325 23.24 11.59 -27.34
N SER A 326 22.57 11.62 -26.20
CA SER A 326 21.87 12.82 -25.72
C SER A 326 22.88 13.77 -25.07
N THR A 327 23.06 14.96 -25.67
CA THR A 327 23.87 16.05 -25.14
C THR A 327 23.10 16.93 -24.16
N VAL A 328 21.78 16.83 -24.12
CA VAL A 328 20.89 17.58 -23.21
C VAL A 328 20.60 16.72 -21.99
N GLY A 329 20.58 17.33 -20.80
CA GLY A 329 20.18 16.65 -19.56
C GLY A 329 18.80 16.01 -19.75
N ASP A 330 18.75 14.67 -19.73
CA ASP A 330 17.49 13.95 -19.82
C ASP A 330 16.84 13.94 -18.43
N GLU A 331 15.88 14.84 -18.21
CA GLU A 331 15.15 14.97 -16.95
C GLU A 331 14.37 13.70 -16.57
N SER A 332 14.15 12.78 -17.52
CA SER A 332 13.47 11.52 -17.26
C SER A 332 14.39 10.40 -16.78
N ASN A 333 15.71 10.57 -16.86
CA ASN A 333 16.68 9.51 -16.57
C ASN A 333 16.49 8.88 -15.17
N GLY A 334 16.24 7.58 -15.14
CA GLY A 334 15.99 6.80 -13.92
C GLY A 334 14.53 6.74 -13.50
N SER A 335 13.61 7.41 -14.21
CA SER A 335 12.19 7.40 -13.91
C SER A 335 11.40 6.33 -14.68
N TRP A 336 10.14 6.19 -14.31
CA TRP A 336 9.13 5.49 -15.10
C TRP A 336 8.02 6.45 -15.46
N GLY A 337 7.82 6.64 -16.77
CA GLY A 337 6.67 7.34 -17.30
C GLY A 337 5.39 6.59 -16.95
N GLY A 338 4.29 7.32 -16.83
CA GLY A 338 2.99 6.71 -16.62
C GLY A 338 1.90 7.56 -17.22
N LYS A 339 0.85 6.94 -17.75
CA LYS A 339 -0.39 7.65 -18.05
C LYS A 339 -0.97 8.14 -16.73
N ARG A 340 -1.56 9.33 -16.76
CA ARG A 340 -2.30 9.86 -15.62
C ARG A 340 -3.49 8.95 -15.33
N VAL A 341 -3.50 8.28 -14.19
CA VAL A 341 -4.55 7.37 -13.76
C VAL A 341 -5.20 7.92 -12.50
N GLY A 342 -6.52 7.97 -12.47
CA GLY A 342 -7.25 8.48 -11.32
C GLY A 342 -6.87 9.92 -10.93
N GLY A 343 -6.40 10.75 -11.88
CA GLY A 343 -5.96 12.12 -11.62
C GLY A 343 -4.58 12.24 -10.97
N LYS A 344 -3.85 11.15 -10.77
CA LYS A 344 -2.49 11.15 -10.24
C LYS A 344 -1.47 11.53 -11.32
N SER A 345 -0.43 12.25 -10.95
CA SER A 345 0.64 12.67 -11.85
C SER A 345 1.39 11.46 -12.42
N GLY A 346 1.59 11.43 -13.74
CA GLY A 346 2.10 10.27 -14.45
C GLY A 346 3.50 9.84 -14.02
N GLN A 347 4.51 10.70 -14.19
CA GLN A 347 5.91 10.32 -14.02
C GLN A 347 6.30 10.13 -12.55
N MET A 348 5.91 11.06 -11.68
CA MET A 348 6.18 10.97 -10.24
C MET A 348 5.52 9.71 -9.64
N PHE A 349 4.23 9.50 -9.91
CA PHE A 349 3.50 8.35 -9.41
C PHE A 349 4.05 7.03 -9.98
N GLY A 350 4.32 6.99 -11.28
CA GLY A 350 4.91 5.83 -11.95
C GLY A 350 6.26 5.44 -11.36
N THR A 351 7.13 6.43 -11.13
CA THR A 351 8.45 6.20 -10.53
C THR A 351 8.34 5.73 -9.08
N ALA A 352 7.49 6.37 -8.28
CA ALA A 352 7.32 5.98 -6.88
C ALA A 352 6.76 4.56 -6.73
N VAL A 353 5.79 4.17 -7.56
CA VAL A 353 5.23 2.81 -7.57
C VAL A 353 6.25 1.78 -8.07
N ALA A 354 7.01 2.09 -9.11
CA ALA A 354 8.05 1.20 -9.61
C ALA A 354 9.13 0.95 -8.56
N VAL A 355 9.63 2.01 -7.92
CA VAL A 355 10.59 1.91 -6.81
C VAL A 355 10.01 1.10 -5.65
N PHE A 356 8.77 1.38 -5.22
CA PHE A 356 8.09 0.61 -4.19
C PHE A 356 8.01 -0.88 -4.56
N THR A 357 7.58 -1.20 -5.79
CA THR A 357 7.45 -2.57 -6.28
C THR A 357 8.79 -3.32 -6.27
N LEU A 358 9.86 -2.68 -6.73
CA LEU A 358 11.21 -3.26 -6.73
C LEU A 358 11.79 -3.46 -5.33
N ASN A 359 11.32 -2.69 -4.34
CA ASN A 359 11.75 -2.79 -2.94
C ASN A 359 10.86 -3.67 -2.05
N ILE A 360 9.73 -4.21 -2.54
CA ILE A 360 8.89 -5.14 -1.76
C ILE A 360 9.72 -6.31 -1.16
N PRO A 361 10.65 -6.95 -1.91
CA PRO A 361 11.47 -8.03 -1.38
C PRO A 361 12.34 -7.64 -0.18
N ASN A 362 12.69 -6.37 -0.03
CA ASN A 362 13.53 -5.90 1.07
C ASN A 362 12.79 -5.85 2.42
N ARG A 363 11.46 -5.88 2.42
CA ARG A 363 10.60 -5.96 3.61
C ARG A 363 10.87 -4.90 4.69
N PHE A 364 11.33 -3.71 4.28
CA PHE A 364 11.57 -2.62 5.23
C PHE A 364 10.29 -2.06 5.84
N LEU A 365 9.21 -1.99 5.05
CA LEU A 365 7.93 -1.47 5.53
C LEU A 365 7.28 -2.42 6.55
N PRO A 366 6.74 -1.91 7.67
CA PRO A 366 6.05 -2.73 8.67
C PRO A 366 4.97 -3.64 8.09
N ILE A 367 4.18 -3.16 7.12
CA ILE A 367 3.11 -3.93 6.49
C ILE A 367 3.62 -5.13 5.67
N LEU A 368 4.88 -5.12 5.26
CA LEU A 368 5.53 -6.22 4.51
C LEU A 368 6.23 -7.23 5.44
N GLN A 369 6.34 -6.92 6.73
CA GLN A 369 6.92 -7.80 7.73
C GLN A 369 5.85 -8.77 8.26
N GLU A 370 6.27 -9.98 8.64
CA GLU A 370 5.35 -10.90 9.28
C GLU A 370 4.89 -10.34 10.62
N GLY A 371 3.61 -10.02 10.73
CA GLY A 371 3.02 -9.56 11.97
C GLY A 371 3.09 -10.66 13.03
N LYS A 372 3.56 -10.33 14.23
CA LYS A 372 3.33 -11.13 15.43
C LYS A 372 1.84 -10.97 15.80
N THR A 373 0.95 -11.69 15.11
CA THR A 373 -0.44 -11.80 15.57
C THR A 373 -0.43 -12.55 16.87
N SER A 374 -0.68 -11.86 17.98
CA SER A 374 -0.98 -12.44 19.28
C SER A 374 -2.23 -13.29 19.13
N GLY A 375 -2.07 -14.60 19.12
CA GLY A 375 -3.17 -15.53 19.26
C GLY A 375 -3.37 -16.52 18.10
N ARG A 376 -2.84 -17.72 18.31
CA ARG A 376 -3.02 -18.95 17.53
C ARG A 376 -2.42 -18.97 16.12
N ARG A 377 -1.15 -19.39 16.09
CA ARG A 377 -0.54 -20.03 14.92
C ARG A 377 -1.40 -21.24 14.50
N ARG A 378 -2.17 -21.12 13.43
CA ARG A 378 -2.34 -22.23 12.52
C ARG A 378 -1.20 -22.13 11.52
N SER A 379 -0.30 -23.09 11.57
CA SER A 379 0.80 -23.24 10.65
C SER A 379 0.25 -23.52 9.25
N ILE A 380 0.00 -22.44 8.50
CA ILE A 380 0.09 -22.54 7.05
C ILE A 380 1.61 -22.64 6.83
N ARG A 381 2.11 -23.71 6.25
CA ARG A 381 3.48 -23.78 5.73
C ARG A 381 3.60 -22.67 4.66
N ARG A 382 3.94 -21.46 5.08
CA ARG A 382 4.52 -20.47 4.20
C ARG A 382 5.83 -21.04 3.75
N ALA A 383 6.10 -21.02 2.44
CA ALA A 383 7.47 -21.10 1.97
C ALA A 383 8.26 -20.09 2.81
N SER A 384 9.30 -20.56 3.48
CA SER A 384 10.12 -19.77 4.40
C SER A 384 10.56 -18.49 3.69
N ASN A 385 10.05 -17.35 4.14
CA ASN A 385 10.50 -16.05 3.64
C ASN A 385 11.90 -15.79 4.18
N PRO A 386 12.87 -15.43 3.33
CA PRO A 386 14.22 -15.13 3.77
C PRO A 386 14.23 -13.95 4.73
N THR A 387 15.10 -14.02 5.72
CA THR A 387 15.40 -12.93 6.65
C THR A 387 15.90 -11.71 5.88
N PRO A 388 15.54 -10.48 6.24
CA PRO A 388 16.04 -9.28 5.58
C PRO A 388 17.58 -9.26 5.55
N VAL A 389 18.15 -9.05 4.39
CA VAL A 389 19.59 -8.81 4.25
C VAL A 389 19.83 -7.36 4.65
N GLY A 390 20.43 -7.16 5.82
CA GLY A 390 20.85 -5.86 6.31
C GLY A 390 19.95 -5.27 7.40
N GLY A 391 20.48 -5.22 8.59
CA GLY A 391 20.01 -4.41 9.72
C GLY A 391 18.63 -4.79 10.28
N LYS A 392 18.62 -5.31 11.46
CA LYS A 392 17.40 -5.48 12.26
C LYS A 392 16.79 -4.09 12.52
N VAL A 393 15.81 -3.72 11.72
CA VAL A 393 14.92 -2.61 12.08
C VAL A 393 14.10 -3.10 13.28
N LYS A 394 14.40 -2.62 14.46
CA LYS A 394 13.65 -2.91 15.67
C LYS A 394 12.36 -2.11 15.56
N VAL A 395 11.25 -2.77 15.21
CA VAL A 395 9.93 -2.16 15.32
C VAL A 395 9.66 -1.95 16.81
N VAL A 396 9.79 -0.71 17.25
CA VAL A 396 9.45 -0.32 18.63
C VAL A 396 7.95 -0.10 18.66
N MET A 397 7.22 -1.13 19.08
CA MET A 397 5.81 -0.99 19.43
C MET A 397 5.74 -0.08 20.66
N LYS A 398 5.37 1.18 20.45
CA LYS A 398 5.02 2.09 21.56
C LYS A 398 3.53 2.13 21.71
N ASP A 399 3.10 2.08 22.95
CA ASP A 399 1.68 2.22 23.28
C ASP A 399 1.20 3.62 22.90
N VAL A 400 0.43 3.73 21.82
CA VAL A 400 -0.09 4.98 21.27
C VAL A 400 -1.28 5.48 22.10
N ASN A 401 -1.74 4.68 23.08
CA ASN A 401 -2.90 4.97 23.92
C ASN A 401 -2.54 5.67 25.24
N GLU A 402 -1.27 5.96 25.53
CA GLU A 402 -0.95 6.78 26.69
C GLU A 402 -1.41 8.24 26.47
N PRO A 403 -2.22 8.80 27.39
CA PRO A 403 -2.61 10.20 27.29
C PRO A 403 -1.38 11.08 27.52
N ASP A 404 -1.16 12.02 26.61
CA ASP A 404 -0.08 13.01 26.71
C ASP A 404 -0.27 13.85 28.00
N ALA A 405 0.65 13.73 28.93
CA ALA A 405 0.61 14.42 30.21
C ALA A 405 0.79 15.96 30.12
N SER A 406 0.91 16.52 28.90
CA SER A 406 1.16 17.94 28.66
C SER A 406 -0.09 18.82 28.53
N ASP A 407 -1.33 18.27 28.65
CA ASP A 407 -2.57 19.03 28.51
C ASP A 407 -3.20 19.35 29.90
N LYS A 408 -2.36 19.68 30.88
CA LYS A 408 -2.80 20.27 32.15
C LYS A 408 -2.50 21.76 32.14
N GLY A 409 -3.47 22.55 31.70
CA GLY A 409 -3.41 23.99 31.95
C GLY A 409 -4.27 24.82 31.03
N ALA A 410 -5.56 24.94 31.32
CA ALA A 410 -6.31 26.19 31.38
C ALA A 410 -7.80 25.89 31.53
N GLY A 411 -8.26 25.95 32.79
CA GLY A 411 -9.68 25.98 33.05
C GLY A 411 -10.26 27.32 32.62
N LYS A 412 -11.28 27.29 31.77
CA LYS A 412 -12.33 28.30 31.74
C LYS A 412 -13.66 27.61 31.51
N LYS A 413 -14.51 27.78 32.52
CA LYS A 413 -15.94 27.52 32.51
C LYS A 413 -16.55 28.43 31.45
N ASP A 414 -17.28 27.86 30.50
CA ASP A 414 -18.35 28.59 29.83
C ASP A 414 -19.51 27.65 29.52
N SER A 415 -20.68 28.17 29.83
CA SER A 415 -22.01 27.56 29.86
C SER A 415 -22.52 27.20 28.45
N PRO A 416 -23.57 26.37 28.35
CA PRO A 416 -24.05 25.87 27.08
C PRO A 416 -24.85 26.92 26.29
N VAL A 417 -24.41 27.22 25.09
CA VAL A 417 -25.19 28.02 24.15
C VAL A 417 -26.19 27.10 23.44
N ARG A 418 -27.45 27.32 23.73
CA ARG A 418 -28.61 26.81 22.99
C ARG A 418 -28.61 27.41 21.57
N LEU A 419 -28.50 26.61 20.55
CA LEU A 419 -28.79 27.01 19.18
C LEU A 419 -30.27 26.75 18.86
N ALA A 420 -30.99 27.88 18.75
CA ALA A 420 -32.38 27.90 18.29
C ALA A 420 -32.47 27.65 16.79
N VAL A 421 -33.26 26.65 16.41
CA VAL A 421 -33.68 26.39 15.06
C VAL A 421 -34.73 27.44 14.68
N LYS A 422 -34.46 28.27 13.67
CA LYS A 422 -35.48 29.06 12.98
C LYS A 422 -35.80 28.41 11.64
N SER A 423 -37.00 27.86 11.56
CA SER A 423 -37.68 27.49 10.31
C SER A 423 -38.14 28.77 9.64
N SER A 424 -37.87 28.91 8.33
CA SER A 424 -38.68 29.81 7.47
C SER A 424 -39.16 29.05 6.26
N ARG A 425 -40.49 29.00 6.21
CA ARG A 425 -41.34 28.53 5.09
C ARG A 425 -41.47 29.63 4.06
N ALA A 426 -41.61 29.17 2.82
CA ALA A 426 -42.44 29.70 1.71
C ALA A 426 -41.88 30.87 0.89
N ALA A 427 -41.76 30.69 -0.43
CA ALA A 427 -42.81 31.09 -1.35
C ALA A 427 -42.48 30.61 -2.78
N THR A 428 -43.54 30.16 -3.42
CA THR A 428 -43.76 29.79 -4.81
C THR A 428 -43.58 30.95 -5.78
N SER A 429 -43.04 30.69 -7.00
CA SER A 429 -43.72 31.16 -8.23
C SER A 429 -43.01 30.62 -9.50
N ASP A 430 -43.76 29.97 -10.29
CA ASP A 430 -43.91 29.77 -11.72
C ASP A 430 -42.99 30.49 -12.69
N GLY A 431 -42.67 29.79 -13.78
CA GLY A 431 -42.35 30.44 -15.02
C GLY A 431 -41.54 29.61 -16.04
N HIS A 432 -42.21 28.79 -16.81
CA HIS A 432 -42.05 28.52 -18.25
C HIS A 432 -40.70 28.80 -18.95
N SER A 433 -40.13 27.83 -19.65
CA SER A 433 -40.30 27.57 -21.12
C SER A 433 -39.04 26.98 -21.76
N LYS A 434 -39.20 25.82 -22.35
CA LYS A 434 -38.63 25.30 -23.61
C LYS A 434 -37.28 25.88 -24.14
N ASN A 435 -36.27 25.00 -24.34
CA ASN A 435 -35.95 24.61 -25.73
C ASN A 435 -34.95 23.43 -25.77
N ARG A 436 -35.33 22.45 -26.59
CA ARG A 436 -34.45 21.38 -27.13
C ARG A 436 -33.47 21.99 -28.11
N LYS A 437 -32.24 21.47 -28.14
CA LYS A 437 -31.65 20.98 -29.39
C LYS A 437 -30.40 20.12 -29.07
N ALA A 438 -30.42 18.95 -29.65
CA ALA A 438 -29.28 18.05 -29.81
C ALA A 438 -28.27 18.64 -30.78
N LEU A 439 -27.00 18.25 -30.59
CA LEU A 439 -26.07 18.01 -31.69
C LEU A 439 -24.98 17.06 -31.22
N THR A 440 -24.91 15.98 -31.92
CA THR A 440 -23.85 15.01 -32.18
C THR A 440 -22.55 15.71 -32.58
N GLU A 441 -21.44 15.32 -31.96
CA GLU A 441 -20.23 14.73 -32.57
C GLU A 441 -19.31 14.23 -31.47
#